data_a4a0fb3c114d895b310f1d5ca09f50a6
#
_entry.id   a4a0fb3c114d895b310f1d5ca09f50a6
#
_cell.length_a   1.000
_cell.length_b   1.000
_cell.length_c   1.000
_cell.angle_alpha   90.00
_cell.angle_beta   90.00
_cell.angle_gamma   90.00
#
_symmetry.space_group_name_H-M   'P 1'
#
loop_
_entity.id
_entity.type
_entity.pdbx_description
1 polymer ?
#
loop_
_entity_poly.entity_id
_entity_poly.type
_entity_poly.pdbx_seq_one_letter_code
_entity_poly.pdbx_strand_id
1 'polypeptide(L)'
;MFIDKNLVQRTKDAYPPGTRIILDFMGEDPRPIAPGTKGTVRIVDDMGTVHCDFDNGRRLGLIPGEDSFRIDRERKQMRSGKHR
;
A
#
# COMPACT_ATOMS: atom_id res chain seq x y z
N MET A 1 -8.26 11.66 -19.89
CA MET A 1 -7.13 11.08 -19.17
C MET A 1 -6.89 9.64 -19.59
N PHE A 2 -5.66 9.34 -19.87
CA PHE A 2 -5.30 8.04 -20.37
C PHE A 2 -4.84 7.13 -19.23
N ILE A 3 -5.37 5.93 -19.17
CA ILE A 3 -4.99 4.98 -18.13
C ILE A 3 -4.32 3.78 -18.76
N ASP A 4 -3.13 3.49 -18.29
CA ASP A 4 -2.37 2.35 -18.77
C ASP A 4 -2.82 1.09 -18.05
N LYS A 5 -3.60 0.27 -18.75
CA LYS A 5 -4.15 -0.93 -18.15
C LYS A 5 -3.11 -1.93 -17.73
N ASN A 6 -1.98 -1.96 -18.43
CA ASN A 6 -0.92 -2.88 -18.05
C ASN A 6 -0.30 -2.46 -16.73
N LEU A 7 -0.15 -1.17 -16.52
CA LEU A 7 0.38 -0.67 -15.27
C LEU A 7 -0.58 -0.95 -14.12
N VAL A 8 -1.87 -0.76 -14.36
CA VAL A 8 -2.87 -1.05 -13.36
C VAL A 8 -2.82 -2.53 -12.98
N GLN A 9 -2.71 -3.40 -13.97
CA GLN A 9 -2.67 -4.82 -13.69
C GLN A 9 -1.43 -5.20 -12.89
N ARG A 10 -0.29 -4.60 -13.20
CA ARG A 10 0.93 -4.84 -12.44
C ARG A 10 0.77 -4.40 -11.00
N THR A 11 0.08 -3.28 -10.78
CA THR A 11 -0.16 -2.80 -9.44
C THR A 11 -1.07 -3.77 -8.68
N LYS A 12 -2.10 -4.27 -9.34
CA LYS A 12 -2.97 -5.25 -8.72
C LYS A 12 -2.21 -6.51 -8.35
N ASP A 13 -1.30 -6.94 -9.21
CA ASP A 13 -0.53 -8.15 -8.95
C ASP A 13 0.46 -7.96 -7.82
N ALA A 14 1.02 -6.77 -7.70
CA ALA A 14 2.01 -6.46 -6.68
C ALA A 14 1.38 -6.28 -5.29
N TYR A 15 0.15 -5.82 -5.25
CA TYR A 15 -0.52 -5.49 -4.00
C TYR A 15 -1.88 -6.18 -3.89
N PRO A 16 -1.89 -7.51 -3.79
CA PRO A 16 -3.17 -8.21 -3.62
C PRO A 16 -3.78 -7.88 -2.26
N PRO A 17 -5.09 -8.05 -2.11
CA PRO A 17 -5.74 -7.80 -0.83
C PRO A 17 -5.05 -8.54 0.30
N GLY A 18 -4.87 -7.86 1.42
CA GLY A 18 -4.19 -8.45 2.56
C GLY A 18 -2.71 -8.14 2.64
N THR A 19 -2.14 -7.53 1.61
CA THR A 19 -0.73 -7.17 1.62
C THR A 19 -0.48 -6.10 2.67
N ARG A 20 0.55 -6.29 3.49
CA ARG A 20 0.93 -5.28 4.47
C ARG A 20 1.91 -4.32 3.84
N ILE A 21 1.69 -3.04 4.08
CA ILE A 21 2.57 -2.01 3.54
C ILE A 21 2.99 -1.03 4.64
N ILE A 22 4.05 -0.30 4.35
CA ILE A 22 4.53 0.77 5.22
C ILE A 22 4.51 2.03 4.38
N LEU A 23 3.86 3.07 4.91
CA LEU A 23 3.82 4.36 4.22
C LEU A 23 5.11 5.10 4.50
N ASP A 24 5.81 5.52 3.45
CA ASP A 24 7.02 6.31 3.60
C ASP A 24 6.70 7.79 3.52
N PHE A 25 5.80 8.18 2.62
CA PHE A 25 5.51 9.59 2.40
C PHE A 25 4.22 9.72 1.59
N MET A 26 3.32 10.58 2.04
CA MET A 26 2.13 10.91 1.29
C MET A 26 2.35 12.16 0.47
N GLY A 27 1.75 12.19 -0.69
CA GLY A 27 1.71 13.40 -1.48
C GLY A 27 0.80 14.43 -0.84
N GLU A 28 0.23 15.28 -1.66
CA GLU A 28 -0.62 16.33 -1.13
C GLU A 28 -1.87 15.77 -0.49
N ASP A 29 -2.08 16.11 0.75
CA ASP A 29 -3.26 15.72 1.50
C ASP A 29 -3.38 16.69 2.67
N PRO A 30 -4.58 17.23 2.91
CA PRO A 30 -4.77 18.16 4.04
C PRO A 30 -4.47 17.53 5.39
N ARG A 31 -4.62 16.22 5.49
CA ARG A 31 -4.38 15.50 6.75
C ARG A 31 -3.60 14.25 6.46
N PRO A 32 -2.31 14.40 6.17
CA PRO A 32 -1.51 13.24 5.79
C PRO A 32 -1.31 12.27 6.94
N ILE A 33 -1.18 11.01 6.57
CA ILE A 33 -0.84 9.98 7.53
C ILE A 33 0.66 10.06 7.79
N ALA A 34 1.06 9.89 9.03
CA ALA A 34 2.47 10.03 9.40
C ALA A 34 3.33 8.96 8.70
N PRO A 35 4.52 9.33 8.27
CA PRO A 35 5.46 8.36 7.70
C PRO A 35 5.74 7.23 8.69
N GLY A 36 5.88 6.03 8.17
CA GLY A 36 6.12 4.86 8.99
C GLY A 36 4.87 4.14 9.44
N THR A 37 3.71 4.71 9.15
CA THR A 37 2.45 4.06 9.51
C THR A 37 2.23 2.86 8.62
N LYS A 38 1.80 1.76 9.22
CA LYS A 38 1.55 0.53 8.47
C LYS A 38 0.09 0.39 8.15
N GLY A 39 -0.18 -0.34 7.09
CA GLY A 39 -1.55 -0.57 6.67
C GLY A 39 -1.70 -1.87 5.93
N THR A 40 -2.94 -2.20 5.60
CA THR A 40 -3.28 -3.43 4.87
C THR A 40 -4.03 -3.04 3.61
N VAL A 41 -3.59 -3.57 2.49
CA VAL A 41 -4.25 -3.33 1.21
C VAL A 41 -5.61 -4.00 1.21
N ARG A 42 -6.64 -3.24 0.84
CA ARG A 42 -7.98 -3.78 0.67
C ARG A 42 -8.20 -4.19 -0.77
N ILE A 43 -7.86 -3.32 -1.69
CA ILE A 43 -8.04 -3.59 -3.11
C ILE A 43 -7.29 -2.52 -3.90
N VAL A 44 -6.92 -2.86 -5.13
CA VAL A 44 -6.41 -1.90 -6.09
C VAL A 44 -7.53 -1.70 -7.11
N ASP A 45 -7.93 -0.48 -7.32
CA ASP A 45 -9.06 -0.23 -8.22
C ASP A 45 -8.59 -0.11 -9.67
N ASP A 46 -9.53 0.12 -10.56
CA ASP A 46 -9.22 0.14 -11.99
C ASP A 46 -8.43 1.36 -12.44
N MET A 47 -8.26 2.30 -11.56
CA MET A 47 -7.40 3.46 -11.84
C MET A 47 -6.00 3.27 -11.29
N GLY A 48 -5.77 2.15 -10.61
CA GLY A 48 -4.45 1.88 -10.04
C GLY A 48 -4.26 2.44 -8.65
N THR A 49 -5.32 2.92 -8.02
CA THR A 49 -5.22 3.41 -6.64
C THR A 49 -5.24 2.25 -5.68
N VAL A 50 -4.30 2.23 -4.75
CA VAL A 50 -4.15 1.17 -3.77
C VAL A 50 -4.90 1.59 -2.51
N HIS A 51 -6.06 1.00 -2.29
CA HIS A 51 -6.90 1.35 -1.14
C HIS A 51 -6.46 0.58 0.08
N CYS A 52 -6.14 1.29 1.15
CA CYS A 52 -5.57 0.70 2.35
C CYS A 52 -6.34 1.07 3.59
N ASP A 53 -6.38 0.12 4.52
CA ASP A 53 -6.83 0.37 5.89
C ASP A 53 -5.57 0.51 6.72
N PHE A 54 -5.33 1.70 7.26
CA PHE A 54 -4.14 1.94 8.05
C PHE A 54 -4.37 1.55 9.51
N ASP A 55 -3.30 1.15 10.17
CA ASP A 55 -3.40 0.68 11.56
C ASP A 55 -3.85 1.77 12.52
N ASN A 56 -3.76 3.02 12.10
CA ASN A 56 -4.24 4.14 12.92
C ASN A 56 -5.74 4.38 12.77
N GLY A 57 -6.44 3.50 12.06
CA GLY A 57 -7.89 3.58 11.88
C GLY A 57 -8.34 4.34 10.65
N ARG A 58 -7.44 4.90 9.89
CA ARG A 58 -7.80 5.66 8.69
C ARG A 58 -7.81 4.79 7.45
N ARG A 59 -8.62 5.17 6.49
CA ARG A 59 -8.69 4.52 5.19
C ARG A 59 -8.38 5.52 4.12
N LEU A 60 -7.40 5.22 3.30
CA LEU A 60 -7.03 6.13 2.22
C LEU A 60 -6.55 5.34 1.03
N GLY A 61 -6.66 5.96 -0.15
CA GLY A 61 -6.10 5.40 -1.36
C GLY A 61 -4.73 5.99 -1.60
N LEU A 62 -3.78 5.13 -1.94
CA LEU A 62 -2.44 5.57 -2.26
C LEU A 62 -2.25 5.51 -3.76
N ILE A 63 -1.64 6.53 -4.32
CA ILE A 63 -1.42 6.64 -5.75
C ILE A 63 0.06 6.41 -6.01
N PRO A 64 0.41 5.28 -6.65
CA PRO A 64 1.82 5.03 -6.97
C PRO A 64 2.38 6.18 -7.80
N GLY A 65 3.53 6.66 -7.40
CA GLY A 65 4.12 7.81 -8.07
C GLY A 65 3.90 9.12 -7.35
N GLU A 66 2.79 9.25 -6.62
CA GLU A 66 2.54 10.44 -5.81
C GLU A 66 2.78 10.16 -4.35
N ASP A 67 2.43 8.96 -3.91
CA ASP A 67 2.62 8.52 -2.54
C ASP A 67 3.69 7.46 -2.54
N SER A 68 4.58 7.51 -1.56
CA SER A 68 5.67 6.56 -1.46
C SER A 68 5.38 5.54 -0.36
N PHE A 69 5.33 4.28 -0.74
CA PHE A 69 5.06 3.21 0.20
C PHE A 69 5.73 1.94 -0.29
N ARG A 70 5.88 0.99 0.61
CA ARG A 70 6.54 -0.26 0.27
C ARG A 70 5.91 -1.40 1.03
N ILE A 71 6.16 -2.61 0.56
CA ILE A 71 5.63 -3.80 1.21
C ILE A 71 6.39 -4.03 2.51
N ASP A 72 5.63 -4.32 3.58
CA ASP A 72 6.21 -4.61 4.87
C ASP A 72 6.65 -6.07 4.90
N ARG A 73 7.94 -6.27 4.85
CA ARG A 73 8.49 -7.63 4.82
C ARG A 73 8.96 -8.13 6.16
N GLU A 74 8.91 -7.29 7.16
CA GLU A 74 9.34 -7.68 8.48
C GLU A 74 8.56 -8.83 9.07
N ARG A 75 7.26 -8.79 8.90
CA ARG A 75 6.42 -9.85 9.38
C ARG A 75 6.82 -11.19 8.85
N LYS A 76 7.10 -11.20 7.56
CA LYS A 76 7.48 -12.40 6.90
C LYS A 76 8.76 -12.95 7.45
N GLN A 77 9.72 -12.10 7.68
CA GLN A 77 10.97 -12.50 8.25
C GLN A 77 10.83 -13.10 9.61
N MET A 78 10.02 -12.49 10.42
CA MET A 78 9.81 -12.98 11.75
C MET A 78 9.24 -14.37 11.75
N ARG A 79 8.32 -14.61 10.87
CA ARG A 79 7.74 -15.92 10.80
C ARG A 79 8.70 -16.96 10.38
N SER A 80 9.53 -16.64 9.43
CA SER A 80 10.48 -17.63 8.97
C SER A 80 11.51 -17.93 10.01
N GLY A 81 11.77 -17.02 10.86
CA GLY A 81 12.76 -17.24 11.88
C GLY A 81 12.36 -18.21 12.92
N LYS A 82 11.20 -18.75 12.92
CA LYS A 82 10.82 -19.59 13.89
C LYS A 82 10.80 -20.89 13.66
N HIS A 83 10.96 -21.18 13.31
CA HIS A 83 11.02 -22.15 13.12
C HIS A 83 11.66 -22.97 13.31
N ARG A 84 11.64 -23.06 13.61
CA ARG A 84 12.12 -23.52 13.74
C ARG A 84 12.41 -24.09 14.00
#